data_dcf941443a6e0f930fb10e9539899e83
#
_entry.id   dcf941443a6e0f930fb10e9539899e83
#
_cell.length_a   1.000
_cell.length_b   1.000
_cell.length_c   1.000
_cell.angle_alpha   90.00
_cell.angle_beta   90.00
_cell.angle_gamma   90.00
#
_symmetry.space_group_name_H-M   'P 1'
#
loop_
_entity.id
_entity.type
_entity.pdbx_description
1 polymer ?
#
loop_
_entity_poly.entity_id
_entity_poly.type
_entity_poly.pdbx_seq_one_letter_code
_entity_poly.pdbx_strand_id
1 'polypeptide(L)'
;MTLRRFFAFPKSLAALLCAGLLSLAPVVVRADALQEANLLMKQGQLAPALEKTDQLLAAKPGDAQARFLKGLILTDMNRHSEAIAIFTRLTEDYPELPEPYNNLAALYAQQRQFEKARNAIEMAIRTQPSYATAHENLGDIYALMASQAYDKALQIDASNAGAQTKLALIRDLLKVSPRPAAVPK
;
A
#
# COMPACT_ATOMS: atom_id res chain seq x y z
N MET A 1 -71.34 -36.73 -23.67
CA MET A 1 -70.27 -37.52 -23.05
C MET A 1 -68.98 -36.71 -23.23
N THR A 2 -68.64 -35.84 -22.25
CA THR A 2 -67.58 -34.82 -22.32
C THR A 2 -66.52 -35.15 -21.30
N LEU A 3 -65.37 -35.58 -21.77
CA LEU A 3 -64.16 -35.77 -20.90
C LEU A 3 -63.43 -34.45 -20.74
N ARG A 4 -63.45 -33.87 -19.53
CA ARG A 4 -62.56 -32.80 -19.10
C ARG A 4 -61.27 -33.45 -18.62
N ARG A 5 -60.14 -33.20 -19.32
CA ARG A 5 -58.80 -33.51 -18.82
C ARG A 5 -58.30 -32.28 -18.01
N PHE A 6 -58.08 -32.45 -16.71
CA PHE A 6 -57.37 -31.52 -15.85
C PHE A 6 -55.88 -31.68 -16.05
N PHE A 7 -55.19 -30.62 -16.54
CA PHE A 7 -53.76 -30.53 -16.48
C PHE A 7 -53.35 -29.95 -15.11
N ALA A 8 -52.74 -30.79 -14.28
CA ALA A 8 -52.11 -30.35 -13.05
C ALA A 8 -50.68 -29.91 -13.36
N PHE A 9 -50.38 -28.61 -13.16
CA PHE A 9 -49.00 -28.09 -13.19
C PHE A 9 -48.28 -28.48 -11.90
N PRO A 10 -47.04 -28.98 -11.96
CA PRO A 10 -46.25 -29.26 -10.75
C PRO A 10 -45.80 -27.96 -10.09
N LYS A 11 -46.09 -27.81 -8.79
CA LYS A 11 -45.78 -26.67 -7.91
C LYS A 11 -44.31 -26.61 -7.49
N SER A 12 -43.37 -27.25 -8.21
CA SER A 12 -41.97 -27.41 -7.79
C SER A 12 -40.93 -26.54 -8.52
N LEU A 13 -41.36 -25.59 -9.39
CA LEU A 13 -40.40 -24.76 -10.14
C LEU A 13 -40.13 -23.36 -9.54
N ALA A 14 -40.84 -22.99 -8.47
CA ALA A 14 -40.67 -21.67 -7.84
C ALA A 14 -39.61 -21.62 -6.72
N ALA A 15 -39.05 -22.75 -6.29
CA ALA A 15 -38.15 -22.82 -5.15
C ALA A 15 -36.65 -22.74 -5.52
N LEU A 16 -36.30 -22.82 -6.81
CA LEU A 16 -34.88 -22.85 -7.26
C LEU A 16 -34.31 -21.49 -7.71
N LEU A 17 -35.13 -20.46 -7.82
CA LEU A 17 -34.68 -19.10 -8.23
C LEU A 17 -34.32 -18.18 -7.06
N CYS A 18 -34.59 -18.53 -5.81
CA CYS A 18 -34.25 -17.72 -4.65
C CYS A 18 -32.86 -18.01 -4.04
N ALA A 19 -32.22 -19.13 -4.39
CA ALA A 19 -30.95 -19.52 -3.80
C ALA A 19 -29.72 -18.82 -4.46
N GLY A 20 -29.87 -18.23 -5.64
CA GLY A 20 -28.78 -17.59 -6.39
C GLY A 20 -28.52 -16.12 -6.03
N LEU A 21 -29.43 -15.44 -5.35
CA LEU A 21 -29.35 -14.00 -5.07
C LEU A 21 -28.69 -13.66 -3.71
N LEU A 22 -28.50 -14.65 -2.83
CA LEU A 22 -27.96 -14.40 -1.48
C LEU A 22 -26.42 -14.35 -1.42
N SER A 23 -25.69 -14.74 -2.48
CA SER A 23 -24.20 -14.78 -2.44
C SER A 23 -23.52 -13.51 -2.94
N LEU A 24 -24.25 -12.61 -3.60
CA LEU A 24 -23.67 -11.35 -4.16
C LEU A 24 -23.69 -10.19 -3.16
N ALA A 25 -24.61 -10.20 -2.19
CA ALA A 25 -24.75 -9.11 -1.21
C ALA A 25 -23.50 -8.83 -0.36
N PRO A 26 -22.74 -9.81 0.18
CA PRO A 26 -21.58 -9.53 1.00
C PRO A 26 -20.40 -8.94 0.23
N VAL A 27 -20.28 -9.19 -1.08
CA VAL A 27 -19.20 -8.67 -1.92
C VAL A 27 -19.42 -7.19 -2.25
N VAL A 28 -20.64 -6.80 -2.57
CA VAL A 28 -20.98 -5.40 -2.90
C VAL A 28 -20.83 -4.51 -1.68
N VAL A 29 -21.41 -4.88 -0.54
CA VAL A 29 -21.31 -4.12 0.73
C VAL A 29 -19.85 -3.91 1.17
N ARG A 30 -18.99 -4.87 0.87
CA ARG A 30 -17.57 -4.82 1.23
C ARG A 30 -16.76 -3.91 0.32
N ALA A 31 -17.01 -3.94 -1.00
CA ALA A 31 -16.38 -3.00 -1.94
C ALA A 31 -16.71 -1.56 -1.54
N ASP A 32 -17.95 -1.28 -1.17
CA ASP A 32 -18.39 0.02 -0.69
C ASP A 32 -17.67 0.44 0.60
N ALA A 33 -17.50 -0.47 1.57
CA ALA A 33 -16.84 -0.18 2.84
C ALA A 33 -15.33 0.11 2.69
N LEU A 34 -14.63 -0.58 1.79
CA LEU A 34 -13.23 -0.30 1.48
C LEU A 34 -13.07 1.04 0.75
N GLN A 35 -13.99 1.34 -0.18
CA GLN A 35 -14.03 2.63 -0.87
C GLN A 35 -14.33 3.77 0.10
N GLU A 36 -15.26 3.59 1.03
CA GLU A 36 -15.58 4.56 2.08
C GLU A 36 -14.36 4.84 2.96
N ALA A 37 -13.65 3.80 3.43
CA ALA A 37 -12.44 3.97 4.21
C ALA A 37 -11.34 4.74 3.44
N ASN A 38 -11.17 4.43 2.16
CA ASN A 38 -10.23 5.14 1.29
C ASN A 38 -10.64 6.60 1.08
N LEU A 39 -11.94 6.88 0.92
CA LEU A 39 -12.46 8.24 0.80
C LEU A 39 -12.20 9.05 2.07
N LEU A 40 -12.48 8.48 3.25
CA LEU A 40 -12.20 9.09 4.55
C LEU A 40 -10.70 9.43 4.69
N MET A 41 -9.81 8.51 4.31
CA MET A 41 -8.37 8.75 4.31
C MET A 41 -8.01 9.94 3.39
N LYS A 42 -8.52 9.98 2.16
CA LYS A 42 -8.27 11.08 1.21
C LYS A 42 -8.80 12.43 1.69
N GLN A 43 -9.82 12.43 2.53
CA GLN A 43 -10.37 13.62 3.20
C GLN A 43 -9.58 14.03 4.45
N GLY A 44 -8.51 13.31 4.80
CA GLY A 44 -7.75 13.55 6.03
C GLY A 44 -8.43 13.06 7.30
N GLN A 45 -9.56 12.36 7.18
CA GLN A 45 -10.30 11.79 8.32
C GLN A 45 -9.67 10.44 8.71
N LEU A 46 -8.43 10.48 9.21
CA LEU A 46 -7.60 9.28 9.40
C LEU A 46 -8.15 8.35 10.49
N ALA A 47 -8.69 8.89 11.60
CA ALA A 47 -9.22 8.06 12.69
C ALA A 47 -10.48 7.28 12.27
N PRO A 48 -11.52 7.89 11.66
CA PRO A 48 -12.65 7.16 11.08
C PRO A 48 -12.23 6.16 9.98
N ALA A 49 -11.25 6.51 9.12
CA ALA A 49 -10.73 5.60 8.10
C ALA A 49 -10.10 4.34 8.72
N LEU A 50 -9.31 4.51 9.80
CA LEU A 50 -8.69 3.42 10.52
C LEU A 50 -9.74 2.50 11.15
N GLU A 51 -10.73 3.08 11.85
CA GLU A 51 -11.82 2.30 12.47
C GLU A 51 -12.58 1.47 11.44
N LYS A 52 -12.94 2.09 10.29
CA LYS A 52 -13.62 1.38 9.21
C LYS A 52 -12.79 0.24 8.65
N THR A 53 -11.49 0.47 8.48
CA THR A 53 -10.54 -0.55 8.00
C THR A 53 -10.38 -1.69 9.02
N ASP A 54 -10.36 -1.38 10.32
CA ASP A 54 -10.31 -2.38 11.39
C ASP A 54 -11.56 -3.26 11.44
N GLN A 55 -12.75 -2.68 11.20
CA GLN A 55 -14.01 -3.43 11.07
C GLN A 55 -13.96 -4.40 9.88
N LEU A 56 -13.41 -3.97 8.72
CA LEU A 56 -13.21 -4.84 7.57
C LEU A 56 -12.26 -6.00 7.88
N LEU A 57 -11.16 -5.73 8.59
CA LEU A 57 -10.17 -6.74 8.95
C LEU A 57 -10.66 -7.67 10.07
N ALA A 58 -11.55 -7.22 10.95
CA ALA A 58 -12.23 -8.10 11.90
C ALA A 58 -13.10 -9.14 11.20
N ALA A 59 -13.79 -8.76 10.12
CA ALA A 59 -14.59 -9.68 9.30
C ALA A 59 -13.74 -10.58 8.41
N LYS A 60 -12.60 -10.06 7.87
CA LYS A 60 -11.67 -10.82 7.01
C LYS A 60 -10.22 -10.43 7.30
N PRO A 61 -9.56 -11.08 8.25
CA PRO A 61 -8.18 -10.78 8.66
C PRO A 61 -7.14 -10.89 7.53
N GLY A 62 -7.38 -11.76 6.53
CA GLY A 62 -6.51 -11.99 5.37
C GLY A 62 -6.79 -11.07 4.17
N ASP A 63 -7.54 -9.95 4.31
CA ASP A 63 -7.77 -9.05 3.19
C ASP A 63 -6.55 -8.18 2.90
N ALA A 64 -5.83 -8.49 1.82
CA ALA A 64 -4.62 -7.78 1.43
C ALA A 64 -4.89 -6.29 1.15
N GLN A 65 -6.01 -5.94 0.50
CA GLN A 65 -6.36 -4.56 0.18
C GLN A 65 -6.70 -3.75 1.44
N ALA A 66 -7.46 -4.33 2.37
CA ALA A 66 -7.78 -3.68 3.64
C ALA A 66 -6.52 -3.52 4.51
N ARG A 67 -5.64 -4.53 4.58
CA ARG A 67 -4.34 -4.41 5.27
C ARG A 67 -3.46 -3.33 4.65
N PHE A 68 -3.39 -3.28 3.34
CA PHE A 68 -2.61 -2.25 2.64
C PHE A 68 -3.14 -0.85 2.95
N LEU A 69 -4.47 -0.65 2.86
CA LEU A 69 -5.10 0.62 3.22
C LEU A 69 -4.82 0.99 4.69
N LYS A 70 -4.87 0.02 5.62
CA LYS A 70 -4.49 0.26 7.03
C LYS A 70 -3.04 0.73 7.15
N GLY A 71 -2.12 0.12 6.42
CA GLY A 71 -0.72 0.55 6.38
C GLY A 71 -0.56 2.00 5.92
N LEU A 72 -1.29 2.42 4.88
CA LEU A 72 -1.29 3.79 4.38
C LEU A 72 -1.85 4.77 5.43
N ILE A 73 -2.99 4.47 6.01
CA ILE A 73 -3.62 5.30 7.05
C ILE A 73 -2.66 5.48 8.24
N LEU A 74 -2.01 4.41 8.69
CA LEU A 74 -1.03 4.46 9.78
C LEU A 74 0.19 5.33 9.41
N THR A 75 0.63 5.27 8.15
CA THR A 75 1.71 6.13 7.63
C THR A 75 1.31 7.60 7.70
N ASP A 76 0.10 7.95 7.25
CA ASP A 76 -0.41 9.32 7.27
C ASP A 76 -0.66 9.83 8.71
N MET A 77 -0.96 8.91 9.65
CA MET A 77 -1.04 9.20 11.09
C MET A 77 0.34 9.32 11.77
N ASN A 78 1.46 9.21 11.04
CA ASN A 78 2.82 9.14 11.56
C ASN A 78 3.07 7.95 12.53
N ARG A 79 2.23 6.92 12.50
CA ARG A 79 2.38 5.68 13.28
C ARG A 79 3.30 4.69 12.52
N HIS A 80 4.51 5.15 12.21
CA HIS A 80 5.43 4.46 11.28
C HIS A 80 5.79 3.03 11.70
N SER A 81 5.98 2.77 12.99
CA SER A 81 6.32 1.41 13.47
C SER A 81 5.20 0.41 13.19
N GLU A 82 3.95 0.83 13.34
CA GLU A 82 2.79 -0.01 13.07
C GLU A 82 2.58 -0.20 11.56
N ALA A 83 2.77 0.85 10.78
CA ALA A 83 2.74 0.77 9.32
C ALA A 83 3.80 -0.23 8.79
N ILE A 84 5.05 -0.15 9.29
CA ILE A 84 6.11 -1.09 8.95
C ILE A 84 5.69 -2.53 9.28
N ALA A 85 5.11 -2.78 10.45
CA ALA A 85 4.66 -4.12 10.84
C ALA A 85 3.57 -4.66 9.89
N ILE A 86 2.61 -3.81 9.46
CA ILE A 86 1.56 -4.18 8.51
C ILE A 86 2.15 -4.50 7.13
N PHE A 87 3.01 -3.61 6.59
CA PHE A 87 3.60 -3.84 5.28
C PHE A 87 4.57 -5.04 5.27
N THR A 88 5.33 -5.26 6.35
CA THR A 88 6.18 -6.45 6.49
C THR A 88 5.34 -7.73 6.41
N ARG A 89 4.25 -7.81 7.16
CA ARG A 89 3.34 -8.95 7.06
C ARG A 89 2.74 -9.11 5.66
N LEU A 90 2.43 -8.02 4.97
CA LEU A 90 1.95 -8.09 3.59
C LEU A 90 3.01 -8.66 2.65
N THR A 91 4.30 -8.33 2.82
CA THR A 91 5.37 -8.90 2.00
C THR A 91 5.64 -10.39 2.29
N GLU A 92 5.30 -10.85 3.50
CA GLU A 92 5.39 -12.26 3.89
C GLU A 92 4.22 -13.08 3.33
N ASP A 93 2.99 -12.56 3.47
CA ASP A 93 1.76 -13.25 3.07
C ASP A 93 1.48 -13.15 1.54
N TYR A 94 1.96 -12.08 0.88
CA TYR A 94 1.72 -11.75 -0.53
C TYR A 94 3.01 -11.21 -1.19
N PRO A 95 4.04 -12.07 -1.35
CA PRO A 95 5.36 -11.65 -1.84
C PRO A 95 5.36 -11.14 -3.28
N GLU A 96 4.29 -11.39 -4.04
CA GLU A 96 4.09 -10.92 -5.41
C GLU A 96 3.61 -9.48 -5.51
N LEU A 97 3.20 -8.83 -4.41
CA LEU A 97 2.73 -7.45 -4.42
C LEU A 97 3.92 -6.47 -4.28
N PRO A 98 4.19 -5.60 -5.27
CA PRO A 98 5.31 -4.66 -5.20
C PRO A 98 5.05 -3.46 -4.28
N GLU A 99 3.79 -3.04 -4.10
CA GLU A 99 3.42 -1.83 -3.36
C GLU A 99 3.80 -1.89 -1.87
N PRO A 100 3.64 -3.00 -1.13
CA PRO A 100 4.08 -3.09 0.25
C PRO A 100 5.60 -2.89 0.40
N TYR A 101 6.41 -3.45 -0.51
CA TYR A 101 7.86 -3.26 -0.52
C TYR A 101 8.24 -1.79 -0.77
N ASN A 102 7.56 -1.13 -1.72
CA ASN A 102 7.77 0.29 -2.00
C ASN A 102 7.46 1.16 -0.77
N ASN A 103 6.37 0.88 -0.06
CA ASN A 103 5.99 1.63 1.14
C ASN A 103 6.96 1.36 2.31
N LEU A 104 7.46 0.14 2.46
CA LEU A 104 8.53 -0.18 3.42
C LEU A 104 9.80 0.62 3.10
N ALA A 105 10.18 0.71 1.84
CA ALA A 105 11.35 1.47 1.43
C ALA A 105 11.23 2.96 1.81
N ALA A 106 10.07 3.57 1.54
CA ALA A 106 9.79 4.95 1.91
C ALA A 106 9.88 5.18 3.43
N LEU A 107 9.27 4.29 4.23
CA LEU A 107 9.29 4.37 5.69
C LEU A 107 10.71 4.17 6.26
N TYR A 108 11.49 3.24 5.72
CA TYR A 108 12.89 3.04 6.13
C TYR A 108 13.77 4.23 5.74
N ALA A 109 13.56 4.82 4.55
CA ALA A 109 14.30 6.02 4.13
C ALA A 109 14.02 7.21 5.06
N GLN A 110 12.76 7.42 5.47
CA GLN A 110 12.39 8.45 6.45
C GLN A 110 13.07 8.24 7.81
N GLN A 111 13.29 6.99 8.22
CA GLN A 111 14.03 6.63 9.44
C GLN A 111 15.56 6.61 9.25
N ARG A 112 16.07 7.05 8.09
CA ARG A 112 17.49 7.02 7.71
C ARG A 112 18.11 5.60 7.69
N GLN A 113 17.27 4.57 7.60
CA GLN A 113 17.69 3.17 7.47
C GLN A 113 17.88 2.82 5.99
N PHE A 114 18.83 3.51 5.33
CA PHE A 114 18.93 3.52 3.88
C PHE A 114 19.23 2.15 3.26
N GLU A 115 20.01 1.30 3.93
CA GLU A 115 20.27 -0.07 3.45
C GLU A 115 18.97 -0.91 3.44
N LYS A 116 18.13 -0.78 4.48
CA LYS A 116 16.82 -1.47 4.49
C LYS A 116 15.90 -0.90 3.43
N ALA A 117 15.92 0.43 3.23
CA ALA A 117 15.14 1.09 2.19
C ALA A 117 15.54 0.56 0.80
N ARG A 118 16.85 0.51 0.51
CA ARG A 118 17.36 -0.05 -0.75
C ARG A 118 16.92 -1.50 -0.96
N ASN A 119 17.11 -2.36 0.04
CA ASN A 119 16.74 -3.76 -0.08
C ASN A 119 15.22 -3.93 -0.36
N ALA A 120 14.38 -3.16 0.32
CA ALA A 120 12.94 -3.20 0.11
C ALA A 120 12.55 -2.73 -1.30
N ILE A 121 13.09 -1.60 -1.78
CA ILE A 121 12.74 -1.09 -3.10
C ILE A 121 13.24 -1.99 -4.23
N GLU A 122 14.41 -2.64 -4.07
CA GLU A 122 14.90 -3.63 -5.02
C GLU A 122 13.99 -4.86 -5.08
N MET A 123 13.33 -5.24 -3.96
CA MET A 123 12.29 -6.27 -3.98
C MET A 123 11.08 -5.83 -4.78
N ALA A 124 10.59 -4.60 -4.60
CA ALA A 124 9.49 -4.06 -5.42
C ALA A 124 9.80 -4.13 -6.92
N ILE A 125 11.02 -3.73 -7.32
CA ILE A 125 11.48 -3.78 -8.71
C ILE A 125 11.60 -5.22 -9.22
N ARG A 126 12.10 -6.15 -8.41
CA ARG A 126 12.15 -7.58 -8.82
C ARG A 126 10.77 -8.17 -9.03
N THR A 127 9.80 -7.79 -8.19
CA THR A 127 8.42 -8.25 -8.28
C THR A 127 7.72 -7.66 -9.51
N GLN A 128 7.94 -6.37 -9.78
CA GLN A 128 7.39 -5.68 -10.95
C GLN A 128 8.46 -4.78 -11.60
N PRO A 129 9.23 -5.29 -12.58
CA PRO A 129 10.30 -4.52 -13.22
C PRO A 129 9.85 -3.23 -13.93
N SER A 130 8.58 -3.14 -14.30
CA SER A 130 7.99 -1.94 -14.94
C SER A 130 7.43 -0.91 -13.94
N TYR A 131 7.66 -1.08 -12.63
CA TYR A 131 7.14 -0.19 -11.60
C TYR A 131 7.97 1.11 -11.54
N ALA A 132 7.58 2.10 -12.36
CA ALA A 132 8.32 3.35 -12.53
C ALA A 132 8.56 4.09 -11.20
N THR A 133 7.55 4.16 -10.32
CA THR A 133 7.68 4.78 -8.99
C THR A 133 8.76 4.11 -8.13
N ALA A 134 8.91 2.78 -8.23
CA ALA A 134 9.97 2.07 -7.49
C ALA A 134 11.36 2.43 -8.01
N HIS A 135 11.53 2.60 -9.32
CA HIS A 135 12.80 3.06 -9.91
C HIS A 135 13.12 4.50 -9.50
N GLU A 136 12.13 5.40 -9.47
CA GLU A 136 12.29 6.77 -8.99
C GLU A 136 12.71 6.78 -7.52
N ASN A 137 11.99 6.07 -6.65
CA ASN A 137 12.32 5.95 -5.22
C ASN A 137 13.71 5.33 -4.98
N LEU A 138 14.15 4.39 -5.82
CA LEU A 138 15.51 3.85 -5.76
C LEU A 138 16.56 4.95 -6.05
N GLY A 139 16.30 5.80 -7.04
CA GLY A 139 17.12 6.97 -7.32
C GLY A 139 17.25 7.89 -6.12
N ASP A 140 16.14 8.22 -5.47
CA ASP A 140 16.09 9.06 -4.27
C ASP A 140 16.86 8.41 -3.09
N ILE A 141 16.72 7.10 -2.90
CA ILE A 141 17.45 6.35 -1.87
C ILE A 141 18.97 6.43 -2.14
N TYR A 142 19.42 6.25 -3.39
CA TYR A 142 20.83 6.40 -3.73
C TYR A 142 21.34 7.83 -3.51
N ALA A 143 20.55 8.86 -3.80
CA ALA A 143 20.88 10.23 -3.49
C ALA A 143 21.05 10.47 -1.98
N LEU A 144 20.15 9.91 -1.15
CA LEU A 144 20.26 9.95 0.32
C LEU A 144 21.52 9.24 0.83
N MET A 145 21.84 8.07 0.28
CA MET A 145 23.06 7.32 0.62
C MET A 145 24.33 8.09 0.19
N ALA A 146 24.33 8.69 -0.99
CA ALA A 146 25.43 9.52 -1.45
C ALA A 146 25.61 10.77 -0.57
N SER A 147 24.51 11.42 -0.16
CA SER A 147 24.54 12.53 0.80
C SER A 147 25.22 12.11 2.11
N GLN A 148 24.84 10.95 2.65
CA GLN A 148 25.46 10.42 3.88
C GLN A 148 26.96 10.15 3.71
N ALA A 149 27.37 9.61 2.55
CA ALA A 149 28.77 9.35 2.27
C ALA A 149 29.61 10.65 2.16
N TYR A 150 29.06 11.68 1.50
CA TYR A 150 29.74 12.99 1.43
C TYR A 150 29.77 13.72 2.78
N ASP A 151 28.69 13.64 3.57
CA ASP A 151 28.72 14.14 4.95
C ASP A 151 29.84 13.46 5.76
N LYS A 152 30.05 12.15 5.59
CA LYS A 152 31.14 11.42 6.24
C LYS A 152 32.51 11.84 5.74
N ALA A 153 32.68 12.08 4.43
CA ALA A 153 33.92 12.58 3.87
C ALA A 153 34.28 13.96 4.47
N LEU A 154 33.30 14.84 4.64
CA LEU A 154 33.48 16.16 5.23
C LEU A 154 33.73 16.11 6.75
N GLN A 155 33.28 15.11 7.45
CA GLN A 155 33.66 14.87 8.86
C GLN A 155 35.14 14.48 8.99
N ILE A 156 35.70 13.81 7.97
CA ILE A 156 37.11 13.38 7.94
C ILE A 156 37.99 14.53 7.45
N ASP A 157 37.57 15.19 6.37
CA ASP A 157 38.28 16.33 5.76
C ASP A 157 37.27 17.43 5.39
N ALA A 158 37.14 18.40 6.28
CA ALA A 158 36.23 19.53 6.10
C ALA A 158 36.60 20.43 4.90
N SER A 159 37.86 20.38 4.44
CA SER A 159 38.36 21.17 3.30
C SER A 159 38.10 20.50 1.94
N ASN A 160 37.54 19.32 1.88
CA ASN A 160 37.23 18.59 0.64
C ASN A 160 36.20 19.32 -0.21
N ALA A 161 36.68 20.22 -1.09
CA ALA A 161 35.80 21.02 -1.96
C ALA A 161 34.93 20.16 -2.90
N GLY A 162 35.44 19.00 -3.34
CA GLY A 162 34.69 18.08 -4.17
C GLY A 162 33.48 17.49 -3.44
N ALA A 163 33.66 17.08 -2.19
CA ALA A 163 32.55 16.56 -1.36
C ALA A 163 31.54 17.67 -1.03
N GLN A 164 32.01 18.89 -0.72
CA GLN A 164 31.14 20.04 -0.46
C GLN A 164 30.23 20.33 -1.65
N THR A 165 30.79 20.44 -2.86
CA THR A 165 30.02 20.71 -4.09
C THR A 165 28.99 19.61 -4.38
N LYS A 166 29.39 18.36 -4.30
CA LYS A 166 28.51 17.22 -4.59
C LYS A 166 27.35 17.11 -3.57
N LEU A 167 27.67 17.34 -2.28
CA LEU A 167 26.65 17.36 -1.22
C LEU A 167 25.62 18.47 -1.43
N ALA A 168 26.06 19.66 -1.84
CA ALA A 168 25.17 20.77 -2.15
C ALA A 168 24.22 20.42 -3.29
N LEU A 169 24.72 19.85 -4.40
CA LEU A 169 23.92 19.43 -5.54
C LEU A 169 22.88 18.36 -5.17
N ILE A 170 23.28 17.39 -4.35
CA ILE A 170 22.34 16.36 -3.88
C ILE A 170 21.25 16.96 -2.98
N ARG A 171 21.62 17.86 -2.08
CA ARG A 171 20.64 18.53 -1.22
C ARG A 171 19.64 19.37 -2.02
N ASP A 172 20.08 19.99 -3.11
CA ASP A 172 19.18 20.72 -4.00
C ASP A 172 18.27 19.77 -4.79
N LEU A 173 18.80 18.64 -5.30
CA LEU A 173 18.01 17.59 -5.94
C LEU A 173 16.90 17.09 -5.01
N LEU A 174 17.23 16.76 -3.76
CA LEU A 174 16.27 16.22 -2.79
C LEU A 174 15.21 17.25 -2.33
N LYS A 175 15.44 18.56 -2.50
CA LYS A 175 14.41 19.60 -2.27
C LYS A 175 13.36 19.65 -3.37
N VAL A 176 13.75 19.32 -4.60
CA VAL A 176 12.90 19.35 -5.78
C VAL A 176 12.10 18.05 -5.91
N SER A 177 12.66 16.93 -5.46
CA SER A 177 11.92 15.66 -5.42
C SER A 177 10.75 15.76 -4.45
N PRO A 178 9.51 15.52 -4.88
CA PRO A 178 8.43 15.30 -3.95
C PRO A 178 8.83 14.12 -3.05
N ARG A 179 8.48 14.20 -1.76
CA ARG A 179 8.69 13.11 -0.80
C ARG A 179 8.36 11.78 -1.49
N PRO A 180 9.18 10.70 -1.31
CA PRO A 180 8.91 9.42 -1.96
C PRO A 180 7.42 9.11 -1.87
N ALA A 181 6.75 9.06 -3.02
CA ALA A 181 5.31 8.91 -3.05
C ALA A 181 4.95 7.53 -2.48
N ALA A 182 4.43 7.54 -1.28
CA ALA A 182 3.84 6.36 -0.68
C ALA A 182 2.46 6.17 -1.30
N VAL A 183 2.29 5.98 -2.57
CA VAL A 183 1.07 5.39 -3.17
C VAL A 183 1.02 5.56 -4.67
N PRO A 184 0.75 4.54 -5.46
CA PRO A 184 0.14 4.73 -6.77
C PRO A 184 -1.31 5.15 -6.61
N LYS A 185 -1.73 6.12 -7.41
CA LYS A 185 -3.13 6.49 -7.60
C LYS A 185 -3.90 5.36 -8.27
#